data_7c18336a2f400fe623a01733a35e7106
#
_entry.id   7c18336a2f400fe623a01733a35e7106
#
_cell.length_a   1.000
_cell.length_b   1.000
_cell.length_c   1.000
_cell.angle_alpha   90.00
_cell.angle_beta   90.00
_cell.angle_gamma   90.00
#
_symmetry.space_group_name_H-M   'P 1'
#
loop_
_entity.id
_entity.type
_entity.pdbx_description
1 polymer ?
#
loop_
_entity_poly.entity_id
_entity_poly.type
_entity_poly.pdbx_seq_one_letter_code
_entity_poly.pdbx_strand_id
1 'polypeptide(L)'
;MLKVMIRGWMWFVILGIAGGAHAAQNALATNSRYVIQGETVYDKKTNLTWQRCSVGQQWVEGTGCVGVIKTFTFDVAKQQGDGRWRVPPKGKLATLIDRNRKANNQKPTIDEVAFPDMDLENLVYWSDTSHGAANAWFVSFDTGYIYFDYRTTPRAVRLMRSGQ
;
A
#
# COMPACT_ATOMS: atom_id res chain seq x y z
N MET A 1 27.39 76.46 7.35
CA MET A 1 28.13 75.37 6.66
C MET A 1 27.60 74.04 7.16
N LEU A 2 26.73 73.39 6.39
CA LEU A 2 26.05 72.18 6.78
C LEU A 2 26.64 71.06 5.97
N LYS A 3 27.31 70.09 6.64
CA LYS A 3 27.85 68.84 6.01
C LYS A 3 26.76 67.74 5.98
N VAL A 4 26.33 67.40 4.78
CA VAL A 4 25.44 66.28 4.57
C VAL A 4 26.27 64.99 4.50
N MET A 5 26.05 64.09 5.42
CA MET A 5 26.60 62.67 5.39
C MET A 5 25.65 61.79 4.64
N ILE A 6 26.09 61.29 3.48
CA ILE A 6 25.39 60.25 2.71
C ILE A 6 25.79 58.87 3.28
N ARG A 7 24.86 58.19 3.91
CA ARG A 7 25.03 56.77 4.34
C ARG A 7 24.63 55.87 3.19
N GLY A 8 25.62 55.19 2.59
CA GLY A 8 25.39 54.18 1.58
C GLY A 8 24.76 52.90 2.20
N TRP A 9 23.66 52.46 1.67
CA TRP A 9 23.05 51.20 1.99
C TRP A 9 23.60 50.13 1.06
N MET A 10 24.34 49.21 1.65
CA MET A 10 24.87 48.03 0.95
C MET A 10 23.79 46.94 0.95
N TRP A 11 23.21 46.66 -0.22
CA TRP A 11 22.28 45.57 -0.41
C TRP A 11 23.06 44.26 -0.51
N PHE A 12 22.92 43.40 0.50
CA PHE A 12 23.37 42.01 0.40
C PHE A 12 22.33 41.21 -0.37
N VAL A 13 22.67 40.78 -1.59
CA VAL A 13 21.90 39.80 -2.34
C VAL A 13 22.27 38.42 -1.77
N ILE A 14 21.35 37.82 -1.02
CA ILE A 14 21.48 36.44 -0.59
C ILE A 14 20.98 35.56 -1.75
N LEU A 15 21.91 34.97 -2.53
CA LEU A 15 21.57 33.92 -3.47
C LEU A 15 21.19 32.67 -2.63
N GLY A 16 19.89 32.37 -2.56
CA GLY A 16 19.39 31.16 -1.93
C GLY A 16 19.75 29.93 -2.75
N ILE A 17 20.56 29.02 -2.16
CA ILE A 17 20.83 27.71 -2.71
C ILE A 17 19.64 26.79 -2.36
N ALA A 18 18.59 26.79 -3.21
CA ALA A 18 17.40 25.96 -3.04
C ALA A 18 17.46 24.64 -3.86
N GLY A 19 18.66 24.08 -4.08
CA GLY A 19 18.84 22.93 -4.99
C GLY A 19 18.97 21.54 -4.33
N GLY A 20 19.13 21.46 -3.01
CA GLY A 20 19.55 20.20 -2.39
C GLY A 20 18.43 19.22 -1.94
N ALA A 21 17.26 19.75 -1.61
CA ALA A 21 16.21 18.93 -0.97
C ALA A 21 15.42 18.04 -1.96
N HIS A 22 15.20 18.48 -3.18
CA HIS A 22 14.47 17.71 -4.19
C HIS A 22 15.22 16.51 -4.74
N ALA A 23 16.55 16.58 -4.84
CA ALA A 23 17.38 15.48 -5.32
C ALA A 23 17.43 14.31 -4.31
N ALA A 24 17.43 14.60 -3.01
CA ALA A 24 17.44 13.58 -1.96
C ALA A 24 16.11 12.83 -1.87
N GLN A 25 14.97 13.50 -2.07
CA GLN A 25 13.65 12.88 -2.10
C GLN A 25 13.48 11.96 -3.31
N ASN A 26 13.98 12.35 -4.48
CA ASN A 26 13.95 11.50 -5.68
C ASN A 26 14.87 10.27 -5.57
N ALA A 27 16.01 10.37 -4.89
CA ALA A 27 16.92 9.24 -4.69
C ALA A 27 16.34 8.17 -3.75
N LEU A 28 15.54 8.56 -2.75
CA LEU A 28 14.82 7.63 -1.87
C LEU A 28 13.68 6.92 -2.61
N ALA A 29 13.02 7.58 -3.56
CA ALA A 29 11.95 7.00 -4.36
C ALA A 29 12.43 5.94 -5.36
N THR A 30 13.67 6.04 -5.86
CA THR A 30 14.21 5.11 -6.87
C THR A 30 14.52 3.71 -6.33
N ASN A 31 14.74 3.55 -5.04
CA ASN A 31 15.00 2.25 -4.39
C ASN A 31 13.78 1.61 -3.73
N SER A 32 12.62 2.25 -3.76
CA SER A 32 11.40 1.68 -3.21
C SER A 32 10.98 0.43 -3.99
N ARG A 33 10.54 -0.62 -3.28
CA ARG A 33 9.92 -1.81 -3.86
C ARG A 33 8.70 -1.46 -4.69
N TYR A 34 7.94 -0.49 -4.24
CA TYR A 34 6.64 -0.10 -4.76
C TYR A 34 6.70 1.18 -5.59
N VAL A 35 5.97 1.18 -6.71
CA VAL A 35 5.67 2.38 -7.51
C VAL A 35 4.19 2.68 -7.33
N ILE A 36 3.88 3.77 -6.64
CA ILE A 36 2.51 4.18 -6.33
C ILE A 36 1.96 5.02 -7.49
N GLN A 37 0.76 4.69 -7.96
CA GLN A 37 0.07 5.35 -9.07
C GLN A 37 -1.42 5.52 -8.72
N GLY A 38 -1.75 6.60 -7.97
CA GLY A 38 -3.12 6.85 -7.53
C GLY A 38 -3.70 5.65 -6.77
N GLU A 39 -4.75 5.04 -7.33
CA GLU A 39 -5.47 3.88 -6.75
C GLU A 39 -4.71 2.55 -6.80
N THR A 40 -3.59 2.50 -7.52
CA THR A 40 -2.83 1.27 -7.73
C THR A 40 -1.40 1.38 -7.24
N VAL A 41 -0.79 0.23 -6.96
CA VAL A 41 0.63 0.12 -6.64
C VAL A 41 1.26 -1.04 -7.38
N TYR A 42 2.33 -0.73 -8.12
CA TYR A 42 3.14 -1.73 -8.82
C TYR A 42 4.28 -2.22 -7.93
N ASP A 43 4.34 -3.52 -7.71
CA ASP A 43 5.40 -4.21 -6.97
C ASP A 43 6.49 -4.68 -7.94
N LYS A 44 7.60 -3.95 -8.00
CA LYS A 44 8.78 -4.28 -8.85
C LYS A 44 9.36 -5.66 -8.56
N LYS A 45 9.24 -6.15 -7.32
CA LYS A 45 9.80 -7.44 -6.89
C LYS A 45 9.05 -8.62 -7.49
N THR A 46 7.74 -8.49 -7.67
CA THR A 46 6.87 -9.60 -8.10
C THR A 46 6.31 -9.43 -9.50
N ASN A 47 6.50 -8.24 -10.12
CA ASN A 47 5.86 -7.83 -11.37
C ASN A 47 4.34 -7.94 -11.29
N LEU A 48 3.77 -7.51 -10.17
CA LEU A 48 2.33 -7.47 -9.91
C LEU A 48 1.87 -6.04 -9.63
N THR A 49 0.70 -5.71 -10.11
CA THR A 49 0.00 -4.47 -9.71
C THR A 49 -1.16 -4.82 -8.80
N TRP A 50 -1.29 -4.08 -7.71
CA TRP A 50 -2.30 -4.28 -6.68
C TRP A 50 -3.22 -3.08 -6.60
N GLN A 51 -4.49 -3.30 -6.28
CA GLN A 51 -5.33 -2.22 -5.78
C GLN A 51 -4.86 -1.82 -4.39
N ARG A 52 -4.74 -0.51 -4.15
CA ARG A 52 -4.33 0.02 -2.85
C ARG A 52 -5.45 -0.09 -1.82
N CYS A 53 -6.70 0.04 -2.28
CA CYS A 53 -7.90 -0.13 -1.46
C CYS A 53 -8.39 -1.58 -1.47
N SER A 54 -8.95 -2.02 -0.37
CA SER A 54 -9.66 -3.30 -0.26
C SER A 54 -11.01 -3.26 -0.95
N VAL A 55 -11.55 -4.42 -1.32
CA VAL A 55 -12.90 -4.50 -1.92
C VAL A 55 -13.94 -3.92 -0.96
N GLY A 56 -14.78 -3.05 -1.48
CA GLY A 56 -15.76 -2.27 -0.72
C GLY A 56 -15.38 -0.82 -0.51
N GLN A 57 -14.09 -0.49 -0.66
CA GLN A 57 -13.59 0.88 -0.62
C GLN A 57 -13.31 1.41 -2.03
N GLN A 58 -13.20 2.73 -2.14
CA GLN A 58 -12.83 3.44 -3.36
C GLN A 58 -11.67 4.39 -3.06
N TRP A 59 -10.78 4.55 -4.04
CA TRP A 59 -9.71 5.55 -3.97
C TRP A 59 -10.28 6.93 -4.26
N VAL A 60 -9.97 7.89 -3.40
CA VAL A 60 -10.23 9.32 -3.61
C VAL A 60 -8.91 10.07 -3.55
N GLU A 61 -8.57 10.76 -4.65
CA GLU A 61 -7.32 11.50 -4.72
C GLU A 61 -7.22 12.55 -3.60
N GLY A 62 -6.06 12.63 -2.96
CA GLY A 62 -5.83 13.50 -1.81
C GLY A 62 -6.40 13.00 -0.47
N THR A 63 -7.28 11.99 -0.49
CA THR A 63 -7.90 11.43 0.74
C THR A 63 -7.41 10.01 1.02
N GLY A 64 -7.26 9.18 -0.01
CA GLY A 64 -6.93 7.76 0.12
C GLY A 64 -8.14 6.85 -0.08
N CYS A 65 -8.17 5.70 0.61
CA CYS A 65 -9.28 4.74 0.54
C CYS A 65 -10.45 5.20 1.41
N VAL A 66 -11.62 5.37 0.80
CA VAL A 66 -12.86 5.75 1.48
C VAL A 66 -13.92 4.65 1.35
N GLY A 67 -14.82 4.54 2.33
CA GLY A 67 -15.81 3.49 2.40
C GLY A 67 -15.42 2.39 3.38
N VAL A 68 -16.21 1.32 3.42
CA VAL A 68 -16.06 0.22 4.38
C VAL A 68 -15.49 -1.00 3.67
N ILE A 69 -14.48 -1.61 4.26
CA ILE A 69 -13.95 -2.91 3.79
C ILE A 69 -15.07 -3.94 3.88
N LYS A 70 -15.40 -4.56 2.76
CA LYS A 70 -16.36 -5.66 2.71
C LYS A 70 -15.67 -6.98 2.96
N THR A 71 -16.34 -7.85 3.72
CA THR A 71 -15.91 -9.23 3.95
C THR A 71 -16.81 -10.21 3.20
N PHE A 72 -16.25 -11.33 2.77
CA PHE A 72 -16.91 -12.32 1.93
C PHE A 72 -16.57 -13.73 2.40
N THR A 73 -17.51 -14.67 2.25
CA THR A 73 -17.18 -16.09 2.27
C THR A 73 -16.25 -16.42 1.11
N PHE A 74 -15.47 -17.50 1.20
CA PHE A 74 -14.43 -17.80 0.22
C PHE A 74 -14.94 -17.89 -1.23
N ASP A 75 -16.08 -18.55 -1.45
CA ASP A 75 -16.60 -18.74 -2.81
C ASP A 75 -17.12 -17.43 -3.42
N VAL A 76 -17.67 -16.53 -2.60
CA VAL A 76 -18.04 -15.18 -3.02
C VAL A 76 -16.80 -14.30 -3.20
N ALA A 77 -15.79 -14.45 -2.33
CA ALA A 77 -14.51 -13.75 -2.44
C ALA A 77 -13.85 -13.99 -3.80
N LYS A 78 -13.81 -15.23 -4.28
CA LYS A 78 -13.23 -15.59 -5.58
C LYS A 78 -13.88 -14.90 -6.76
N GLN A 79 -15.12 -14.44 -6.62
CA GLN A 79 -15.90 -13.76 -7.66
C GLN A 79 -15.68 -12.24 -7.65
N GLN A 80 -14.86 -11.71 -6.71
CA GLN A 80 -14.61 -10.28 -6.54
C GLN A 80 -13.60 -9.72 -7.55
N GLY A 81 -13.58 -10.20 -8.75
CA GLY A 81 -12.75 -9.70 -9.84
C GLY A 81 -13.60 -9.30 -11.03
N ASP A 82 -13.02 -8.62 -12.01
CA ASP A 82 -13.68 -8.17 -13.24
C ASP A 82 -13.00 -8.70 -14.50
N GLY A 83 -12.19 -9.75 -14.39
CA GLY A 83 -11.38 -10.32 -15.46
C GLY A 83 -10.02 -9.63 -15.64
N ARG A 84 -9.92 -8.31 -15.42
CA ARG A 84 -8.66 -7.57 -15.35
C ARG A 84 -8.02 -7.71 -13.96
N TRP A 85 -8.82 -7.56 -12.93
CA TRP A 85 -8.45 -7.72 -11.53
C TRP A 85 -8.92 -9.08 -11.02
N ARG A 86 -8.12 -9.71 -10.18
CA ARG A 86 -8.44 -11.03 -9.61
C ARG A 86 -7.97 -11.15 -8.17
N VAL A 87 -8.59 -12.06 -7.45
CA VAL A 87 -8.15 -12.47 -6.12
C VAL A 87 -6.81 -13.20 -6.25
N PRO A 88 -5.80 -12.87 -5.42
CA PRO A 88 -4.47 -13.45 -5.54
C PRO A 88 -4.40 -14.90 -5.02
N PRO A 89 -3.58 -15.77 -5.64
CA PRO A 89 -3.16 -17.02 -5.02
C PRO A 89 -2.42 -16.75 -3.70
N LYS A 90 -2.49 -17.69 -2.75
CA LYS A 90 -1.89 -17.51 -1.41
C LYS A 90 -0.43 -17.08 -1.43
N GLY A 91 0.38 -17.68 -2.31
CA GLY A 91 1.79 -17.34 -2.44
C GLY A 91 2.02 -15.91 -2.95
N LYS A 92 1.14 -15.39 -3.80
CA LYS A 92 1.21 -14.01 -4.29
C LYS A 92 0.74 -13.04 -3.21
N LEU A 93 -0.37 -13.31 -2.54
CA LEU A 93 -0.84 -12.47 -1.44
C LEU A 93 0.20 -12.38 -0.30
N ALA A 94 0.81 -13.49 0.05
CA ALA A 94 1.84 -13.55 1.08
C ALA A 94 3.12 -12.74 0.77
N THR A 95 3.36 -12.38 -0.50
CA THR A 95 4.49 -11.51 -0.85
C THR A 95 4.34 -10.09 -0.31
N LEU A 96 3.13 -9.68 0.06
CA LEU A 96 2.86 -8.37 0.66
C LEU A 96 3.27 -8.30 2.14
N ILE A 97 3.53 -9.44 2.79
CA ILE A 97 4.01 -9.45 4.19
C ILE A 97 5.38 -8.77 4.24
N ASP A 98 5.46 -7.69 4.99
CA ASP A 98 6.72 -7.01 5.31
C ASP A 98 7.42 -7.76 6.45
N ARG A 99 8.55 -8.38 6.10
CA ARG A 99 9.34 -9.19 7.04
C ARG A 99 9.97 -8.36 8.14
N ASN A 100 10.33 -7.11 7.87
CA ASN A 100 10.91 -6.22 8.87
C ASN A 100 9.85 -5.78 9.88
N ARG A 101 8.67 -5.38 9.41
CA ARG A 101 7.54 -5.07 10.30
C ARG A 101 7.17 -6.27 11.15
N LYS A 102 7.08 -7.46 10.55
CA LYS A 102 6.82 -8.71 11.27
C LYS A 102 7.88 -9.01 12.32
N ALA A 103 9.17 -8.91 11.99
CA ALA A 103 10.28 -9.18 12.91
C ALA A 103 10.31 -8.21 14.10
N ASN A 104 9.81 -6.99 13.91
CA ASN A 104 9.71 -5.94 14.92
C ASN A 104 8.33 -5.89 15.60
N ASN A 105 7.48 -6.89 15.42
CA ASN A 105 6.11 -6.94 15.96
C ASN A 105 5.25 -5.71 15.61
N GLN A 106 5.53 -5.06 14.47
CA GLN A 106 4.75 -3.93 13.99
C GLN A 106 3.48 -4.42 13.27
N LYS A 107 2.36 -3.75 13.52
CA LYS A 107 1.07 -4.05 12.90
C LYS A 107 0.55 -2.81 12.15
N PRO A 108 -0.07 -3.03 10.99
CA PRO A 108 -0.13 -4.25 10.21
C PRO A 108 1.25 -4.67 9.66
N THR A 109 1.42 -5.94 9.32
CA THR A 109 2.66 -6.49 8.73
C THR A 109 2.71 -6.30 7.20
N ILE A 110 2.31 -5.15 6.72
CA ILE A 110 2.28 -4.73 5.31
C ILE A 110 2.74 -3.27 5.24
N ASP A 111 3.22 -2.82 4.10
CA ASP A 111 3.62 -1.43 3.86
C ASP A 111 2.39 -0.52 3.82
N GLU A 112 2.21 0.33 4.84
CA GLU A 112 1.04 1.22 4.98
C GLU A 112 1.07 2.41 4.01
N VAL A 113 2.23 2.77 3.45
CA VAL A 113 2.31 3.81 2.41
C VAL A 113 1.77 3.27 1.09
N ALA A 114 2.13 2.02 0.76
CA ALA A 114 1.61 1.33 -0.41
C ALA A 114 0.12 0.95 -0.26
N PHE A 115 -0.29 0.55 0.95
CA PHE A 115 -1.63 0.03 1.29
C PHE A 115 -2.21 0.78 2.49
N PRO A 116 -2.75 1.99 2.28
CA PRO A 116 -3.16 2.89 3.38
C PRO A 116 -4.52 2.56 3.99
N ASP A 117 -5.19 1.53 3.51
CA ASP A 117 -6.54 1.13 3.90
C ASP A 117 -6.60 0.11 5.03
N MET A 118 -5.47 -0.21 5.65
CA MET A 118 -5.38 -1.31 6.61
C MET A 118 -6.08 -0.95 7.93
N ASP A 119 -7.35 -1.31 8.01
CA ASP A 119 -8.12 -1.27 9.24
C ASP A 119 -7.67 -2.40 10.18
N LEU A 120 -7.35 -2.08 11.43
CA LEU A 120 -6.87 -3.04 12.42
C LEU A 120 -7.89 -4.17 12.72
N GLU A 121 -9.17 -3.95 12.45
CA GLU A 121 -10.21 -4.96 12.61
C GLU A 121 -10.29 -5.95 11.44
N ASN A 122 -9.78 -5.56 10.25
CA ASN A 122 -9.91 -6.31 9.01
C ASN A 122 -8.56 -6.64 8.38
N LEU A 123 -7.60 -7.14 9.16
CA LEU A 123 -6.25 -7.47 8.68
C LEU A 123 -6.11 -8.88 8.06
N VAL A 124 -7.23 -9.55 7.77
CA VAL A 124 -7.25 -10.94 7.33
C VAL A 124 -7.90 -11.04 5.96
N TYR A 125 -7.13 -11.53 4.97
CA TYR A 125 -7.52 -11.48 3.57
C TYR A 125 -7.54 -12.88 2.94
N TRP A 126 -8.65 -13.25 2.27
CA TRP A 126 -8.73 -14.44 1.47
C TRP A 126 -7.73 -14.41 0.30
N SER A 127 -7.10 -15.55 0.06
CA SER A 127 -6.51 -15.87 -1.25
C SER A 127 -7.55 -16.62 -2.11
N ASP A 128 -7.24 -16.89 -3.38
CA ASP A 128 -8.07 -17.77 -4.24
C ASP A 128 -7.81 -19.26 -4.02
N THR A 129 -6.91 -19.63 -3.10
CA THR A 129 -6.36 -20.99 -2.96
C THR A 129 -7.18 -21.80 -1.97
N SER A 130 -7.80 -22.89 -2.44
CA SER A 130 -8.52 -23.86 -1.60
C SER A 130 -7.57 -24.66 -0.70
N HIS A 131 -8.07 -25.14 0.43
CA HIS A 131 -7.42 -26.10 1.31
C HIS A 131 -8.40 -27.25 1.64
N GLY A 132 -8.45 -28.22 0.75
CA GLY A 132 -9.47 -29.27 0.81
C GLY A 132 -10.87 -28.79 0.47
N ALA A 133 -11.88 -29.56 0.83
CA ALA A 133 -13.28 -29.31 0.48
C ALA A 133 -13.90 -28.18 1.35
N ALA A 134 -13.60 -28.16 2.65
CA ALA A 134 -14.25 -27.28 3.62
C ALA A 134 -13.47 -25.98 3.91
N ASN A 135 -12.17 -25.95 3.61
CA ASN A 135 -11.28 -24.85 4.02
C ASN A 135 -10.65 -24.15 2.82
N ALA A 136 -10.11 -22.95 3.09
CA ALA A 136 -9.34 -22.16 2.13
C ALA A 136 -8.22 -21.38 2.83
N TRP A 137 -7.19 -20.99 2.07
CA TRP A 137 -6.05 -20.26 2.57
C TRP A 137 -6.30 -18.75 2.62
N PHE A 138 -5.84 -18.14 3.70
CA PHE A 138 -5.84 -16.70 3.88
C PHE A 138 -4.47 -16.19 4.38
N VAL A 139 -4.24 -14.90 4.27
CA VAL A 139 -3.11 -14.21 4.83
C VAL A 139 -3.60 -13.27 5.94
N SER A 140 -2.96 -13.34 7.11
CA SER A 140 -3.16 -12.40 8.20
C SER A 140 -2.06 -11.36 8.17
N PHE A 141 -2.39 -10.11 7.93
CA PHE A 141 -1.46 -8.99 8.08
C PHE A 141 -1.36 -8.49 9.54
N ASP A 142 -2.18 -9.02 10.44
CA ASP A 142 -2.00 -8.83 11.89
C ASP A 142 -0.77 -9.58 12.39
N THR A 143 -0.63 -10.84 11.99
CA THR A 143 0.43 -11.74 12.46
C THR A 143 1.57 -11.95 11.46
N GLY A 144 1.35 -11.61 10.19
CA GLY A 144 2.30 -11.88 9.10
C GLY A 144 2.44 -13.37 8.79
N TYR A 145 1.38 -14.16 8.97
CA TYR A 145 1.35 -15.60 8.67
C TYR A 145 0.26 -15.96 7.66
N ILE A 146 0.43 -17.15 7.10
CA ILE A 146 -0.55 -17.78 6.20
C ILE A 146 -1.23 -18.87 6.99
N TYR A 147 -2.56 -18.86 6.99
CA TYR A 147 -3.38 -19.86 7.67
C TYR A 147 -4.49 -20.36 6.74
N PHE A 148 -5.26 -21.33 7.19
CA PHE A 148 -6.51 -21.75 6.56
C PHE A 148 -7.66 -21.73 7.56
N ASP A 149 -8.87 -21.60 7.04
CA ASP A 149 -10.09 -21.58 7.83
C ASP A 149 -11.27 -22.07 6.98
N TYR A 150 -12.42 -22.27 7.62
CA TYR A 150 -13.65 -22.63 6.93
C TYR A 150 -14.02 -21.62 5.86
N ARG A 151 -14.43 -22.12 4.69
CA ARG A 151 -14.83 -21.29 3.53
C ARG A 151 -15.99 -20.36 3.83
N THR A 152 -16.78 -20.67 4.86
CA THR A 152 -17.92 -19.85 5.31
C THR A 152 -17.53 -18.65 6.15
N THR A 153 -16.30 -18.59 6.66
CA THR A 153 -15.82 -17.44 7.44
C THR A 153 -15.70 -16.19 6.55
N PRO A 154 -16.29 -15.04 6.94
CA PRO A 154 -16.14 -13.82 6.17
C PRO A 154 -14.75 -13.21 6.35
N ARG A 155 -14.07 -12.81 5.23
CA ARG A 155 -12.77 -12.14 5.25
C ARG A 155 -12.68 -11.11 4.14
N ALA A 156 -11.78 -10.14 4.30
CA ALA A 156 -11.51 -9.11 3.31
C ALA A 156 -10.88 -9.69 2.03
N VAL A 157 -10.92 -8.89 0.96
CA VAL A 157 -10.33 -9.20 -0.33
C VAL A 157 -9.52 -8.02 -0.83
N ARG A 158 -8.33 -8.30 -1.34
CA ARG A 158 -7.50 -7.36 -2.12
C ARG A 158 -7.25 -7.93 -3.49
N LEU A 159 -7.40 -7.11 -4.52
CA LEU A 159 -7.27 -7.54 -5.90
C LEU A 159 -5.88 -7.24 -6.46
N MET A 160 -5.46 -8.07 -7.40
CA MET A 160 -4.23 -7.88 -8.16
C MET A 160 -4.41 -8.14 -9.65
N ARG A 161 -3.45 -7.66 -10.44
CA ARG A 161 -3.25 -8.05 -11.85
C ARG A 161 -1.76 -8.26 -12.13
N SER A 162 -1.44 -8.92 -13.23
CA SER A 162 -0.07 -9.08 -13.70
C SER A 162 0.42 -7.84 -14.44
N GLY A 163 1.73 -7.57 -14.33
CA GLY A 163 2.38 -6.44 -15.00
C GLY A 163 2.01 -5.07 -14.43
N GLN A 164 2.45 -4.06 -15.14
CA GLN A 164 2.21 -2.65 -14.86
C GLN A 164 0.96 -2.15 -15.55
#